data_45f65bc8a237271f6977e63a53bdb8d8
#
_entry.id   45f65bc8a237271f6977e63a53bdb8d8
#
_cell.length_a   1.000
_cell.length_b   1.000
_cell.length_c   1.000
_cell.angle_alpha   90.00
_cell.angle_beta   90.00
_cell.angle_gamma   90.00
#
_symmetry.space_group_name_H-M   'P 1'
#
loop_
_entity.id
_entity.type
_entity.pdbx_description
1 polymer ?
#
loop_
_entity_poly.entity_id
_entity_poly.type
_entity_poly.pdbx_seq_one_letter_code
_entity_poly.pdbx_strand_id
1 'polypeptide(L)'
;MRSASIERKTLETGVSVDWSLDGSGYCDINTGIGFFDHMLTLLAKHSFSDLIVQAAGDLDVDSHHTVEDCGIVLGQALKEAVGDKVGIHRYGNCFLPMD
;
A
#
# COMPACT_ATOMS: atom_id res chain seq x y z
N MET A 1 -11.76 -5.79 -13.03
CA MET A 1 -11.21 -4.83 -12.04
C MET A 1 -9.89 -5.36 -11.53
N ARG A 2 -8.88 -4.49 -11.49
CA ARG A 2 -7.53 -4.85 -11.07
C ARG A 2 -7.41 -4.69 -9.56
N SER A 3 -7.54 -5.76 -8.82
CA SER A 3 -7.48 -5.70 -7.36
C SER A 3 -6.79 -6.92 -6.78
N ALA A 4 -6.33 -6.79 -5.55
CA ALA A 4 -5.68 -7.87 -4.82
C ALA A 4 -5.87 -7.69 -3.32
N SER A 5 -5.89 -8.80 -2.61
CA SER A 5 -5.92 -8.84 -1.15
C SER A 5 -4.80 -9.76 -0.70
N ILE A 6 -3.82 -9.21 0.01
CA ILE A 6 -2.63 -9.94 0.46
C ILE A 6 -2.51 -9.80 1.98
N GLU A 7 -2.17 -10.89 2.62
CA GLU A 7 -1.93 -10.90 4.06
C GLU A 7 -0.61 -11.61 4.34
N ARG A 8 0.17 -11.04 5.27
CA ARG A 8 1.45 -11.60 5.69
C ARG A 8 1.58 -11.48 7.20
N LYS A 9 1.97 -12.57 7.83
CA LYS A 9 2.21 -12.57 9.27
C LYS A 9 3.56 -13.18 9.56
N THR A 10 4.36 -12.47 10.34
CA THR A 10 5.66 -12.95 10.83
C THR A 10 5.65 -12.91 12.35
N LEU A 11 6.79 -13.23 12.96
CA LEU A 11 6.92 -13.12 14.42
C LEU A 11 6.90 -11.66 14.88
N GLU A 12 7.29 -10.73 14.02
CA GLU A 12 7.39 -9.31 14.35
C GLU A 12 6.19 -8.50 13.90
N THR A 13 5.50 -8.92 12.84
CA THR A 13 4.44 -8.09 12.24
C THR A 13 3.27 -8.91 11.73
N GLY A 14 2.13 -8.24 11.60
CA GLY A 14 0.98 -8.74 10.85
C GLY A 14 0.50 -7.63 9.93
N VAL A 15 0.44 -7.89 8.63
CA VAL A 15 0.07 -6.88 7.62
C VAL A 15 -0.99 -7.43 6.69
N SER A 16 -2.04 -6.65 6.44
CA SER A 16 -3.00 -6.95 5.39
C SER A 16 -3.19 -5.75 4.48
N VAL A 17 -3.27 -6.00 3.18
CA VAL A 17 -3.46 -4.97 2.17
C VAL A 17 -4.57 -5.41 1.23
N ASP A 18 -5.57 -4.55 1.05
CA ASP A 18 -6.58 -4.67 0.01
C ASP A 18 -6.41 -3.49 -0.92
N TRP A 19 -6.08 -3.74 -2.18
CA TRP A 19 -5.78 -2.69 -3.12
C TRP A 19 -6.57 -2.90 -4.41
N SER A 20 -7.40 -1.92 -4.75
CA SER A 20 -8.09 -1.86 -6.04
C SER A 20 -7.49 -0.70 -6.84
N LEU A 21 -6.83 -1.01 -7.94
CA LEU A 21 -6.15 0.01 -8.74
C LEU A 21 -7.14 0.90 -9.46
N ASP A 22 -8.34 0.40 -9.74
CA ASP A 22 -9.41 1.15 -10.41
C ASP A 22 -10.42 1.59 -9.36
N GLY A 23 -10.13 2.69 -8.71
CA GLY A 23 -10.93 3.17 -7.60
C GLY A 23 -11.19 4.66 -7.66
N SER A 24 -11.51 5.24 -6.51
CA SER A 24 -11.86 6.66 -6.39
C SER A 24 -10.95 7.42 -5.43
N GLY A 25 -9.98 6.77 -4.83
CA GLY A 25 -9.10 7.36 -3.83
C GLY A 25 -9.54 7.08 -2.40
N TYR A 26 -10.43 6.13 -2.21
CA TYR A 26 -10.79 5.72 -0.85
C TYR A 26 -9.61 5.05 -0.16
N CYS A 27 -9.37 5.41 1.09
CA CYS A 27 -8.29 4.78 1.84
C CYS A 27 -8.65 4.62 3.31
N ASP A 28 -8.14 3.56 3.90
CA ASP A 28 -8.23 3.31 5.34
C ASP A 28 -6.90 2.68 5.74
N ILE A 29 -6.02 3.47 6.33
CA ILE A 29 -4.63 3.10 6.52
C ILE A 29 -4.24 3.24 7.98
N ASN A 30 -3.78 2.15 8.56
CA ASN A 30 -3.39 2.08 9.97
C ASN A 30 -2.14 1.22 10.11
N THR A 31 -0.97 1.85 10.09
CA THR A 31 0.31 1.16 10.29
C THR A 31 0.91 1.42 11.68
N GLY A 32 0.38 2.42 12.39
CA GLY A 32 0.93 2.88 13.65
C GLY A 32 2.07 3.88 13.48
N ILE A 33 2.44 4.22 12.25
CA ILE A 33 3.50 5.18 11.94
C ILE A 33 2.86 6.34 11.19
N GLY A 34 2.71 7.49 11.85
CA GLY A 34 1.93 8.61 11.32
C GLY A 34 2.38 9.10 9.96
N PHE A 35 3.69 9.27 9.76
CA PHE A 35 4.21 9.74 8.48
C PHE A 35 3.95 8.72 7.37
N PHE A 36 4.14 7.44 7.65
CA PHE A 36 3.91 6.38 6.68
C PHE A 36 2.42 6.32 6.29
N ASP A 37 1.53 6.43 7.28
CA ASP A 37 0.09 6.49 7.02
C ASP A 37 -0.25 7.65 6.08
N HIS A 38 0.36 8.81 6.31
CA HIS A 38 0.16 9.99 5.48
C HIS A 38 0.62 9.74 4.04
N MET A 39 1.81 9.16 3.87
CA MET A 39 2.35 8.88 2.53
C MET A 39 1.50 7.87 1.77
N LEU A 40 1.03 6.83 2.43
CA LEU A 40 0.17 5.83 1.79
C LEU A 40 -1.20 6.42 1.45
N THR A 41 -1.72 7.32 2.27
CA THR A 41 -2.95 8.05 1.97
C THR A 41 -2.79 8.90 0.70
N LEU A 42 -1.66 9.59 0.57
CA LEU A 42 -1.37 10.37 -0.64
C LEU A 42 -1.26 9.47 -1.87
N LEU A 43 -0.62 8.31 -1.72
CA LEU A 43 -0.53 7.35 -2.81
C LEU A 43 -1.92 6.95 -3.32
N ALA A 44 -2.83 6.58 -2.42
CA ALA A 44 -4.17 6.17 -2.80
C ALA A 44 -4.93 7.30 -3.48
N LYS A 45 -4.89 8.49 -2.90
CA LYS A 45 -5.66 9.61 -3.41
C LYS A 45 -5.16 10.10 -4.77
N HIS A 46 -3.85 10.20 -4.95
CA HIS A 46 -3.30 10.71 -6.21
C HIS A 46 -3.30 9.67 -7.33
N SER A 47 -3.36 8.39 -7.00
CA SER A 47 -3.47 7.32 -8.00
C SER A 47 -4.91 6.95 -8.32
N PHE A 48 -5.88 7.54 -7.64
CA PHE A 48 -7.30 7.20 -7.76
C PHE A 48 -7.55 5.72 -7.55
N SER A 49 -6.80 5.12 -6.64
CA SER A 49 -6.98 3.73 -6.23
C SER A 49 -7.64 3.67 -4.86
N ASP A 50 -8.23 2.53 -4.54
CA ASP A 50 -8.76 2.28 -3.20
C ASP A 50 -7.77 1.39 -2.46
N LEU A 51 -7.32 1.84 -1.29
CA LEU A 51 -6.25 1.17 -0.56
C LEU A 51 -6.62 1.04 0.92
N ILE A 52 -6.63 -0.19 1.40
CA ILE A 52 -6.83 -0.49 2.82
C ILE A 52 -5.58 -1.20 3.31
N VAL A 53 -4.91 -0.62 4.30
CA VAL A 53 -3.70 -1.19 4.91
C VAL A 53 -3.90 -1.27 6.41
N GLN A 54 -3.81 -2.46 6.95
CA GLN A 54 -3.82 -2.69 8.39
C GLN A 54 -2.54 -3.39 8.76
N ALA A 55 -1.78 -2.81 9.67
CA ALA A 55 -0.52 -3.37 10.11
C ALA A 55 -0.36 -3.24 11.63
N ALA A 56 0.12 -4.29 12.24
CA ALA A 56 0.53 -4.29 13.63
C ALA A 56 1.91 -4.90 13.70
N GLY A 57 2.84 -4.19 14.32
CA GLY A 57 4.23 -4.63 14.38
C GLY A 57 4.91 -4.27 15.68
N ASP A 58 6.18 -4.57 15.74
CA ASP A 58 7.03 -4.36 16.91
C ASP A 58 7.56 -2.92 16.99
N LEU A 59 6.64 -1.95 16.97
CA LEU A 59 7.00 -0.53 16.96
C LEU A 59 7.77 -0.08 18.21
N ASP A 60 7.69 -0.85 19.27
CA ASP A 60 8.47 -0.61 20.48
C ASP A 60 9.97 -0.87 20.27
N VAL A 61 10.33 -1.67 19.26
CA VAL A 61 11.72 -1.84 18.84
C VAL A 61 12.12 -0.69 17.92
N ASP A 62 11.50 -0.59 16.79
CA ASP A 62 11.53 0.56 15.87
C ASP A 62 10.50 0.34 14.75
N SER A 63 10.53 1.20 13.72
CA SER A 63 9.57 1.12 12.61
C SER A 63 10.06 0.21 11.48
N HIS A 64 11.26 -0.33 11.53
CA HIS A 64 11.89 -1.03 10.40
C HIS A 64 11.07 -2.21 9.91
N HIS A 65 10.73 -3.14 10.80
CA HIS A 65 10.01 -4.36 10.40
C HIS A 65 8.63 -4.04 9.85
N THR A 66 7.93 -3.10 10.45
CA THR A 66 6.59 -2.71 10.01
C THR A 66 6.63 -2.11 8.59
N VAL A 67 7.55 -1.17 8.35
CA VAL A 67 7.67 -0.53 7.04
C VAL A 67 8.13 -1.53 5.98
N GLU A 68 9.11 -2.37 6.31
CA GLU A 68 9.61 -3.37 5.37
C GLU A 68 8.52 -4.35 4.97
N ASP A 69 7.78 -4.88 5.93
CA ASP A 69 6.74 -5.87 5.65
C ASP A 69 5.55 -5.24 4.91
N CYS A 70 5.19 -4.01 5.24
CA CYS A 70 4.19 -3.28 4.45
C CYS A 70 4.63 -3.11 3.00
N GLY A 71 5.90 -2.77 2.78
CA GLY A 71 6.44 -2.63 1.43
C GLY A 71 6.39 -3.94 0.65
N ILE A 72 6.74 -5.05 1.30
CA ILE A 72 6.67 -6.37 0.66
C ILE A 72 5.23 -6.69 0.26
N VAL A 73 4.28 -6.50 1.17
CA VAL A 73 2.87 -6.85 0.92
C VAL A 73 2.26 -5.92 -0.13
N LEU A 74 2.58 -4.62 -0.08
CA LEU A 74 2.12 -3.68 -1.11
C LEU A 74 2.64 -4.07 -2.49
N GLY A 75 3.91 -4.46 -2.59
CA GLY A 75 4.49 -4.92 -3.84
C GLY A 75 3.82 -6.19 -4.37
N GLN A 76 3.55 -7.14 -3.49
CA GLN A 76 2.83 -8.36 -3.86
C GLN A 76 1.41 -8.04 -4.34
N ALA A 77 0.72 -7.13 -3.66
CA ALA A 77 -0.63 -6.72 -4.05
C ALA A 77 -0.63 -6.04 -5.41
N LEU A 78 0.32 -5.15 -5.65
CA LEU A 78 0.44 -4.48 -6.95
C LEU A 78 0.70 -5.49 -8.06
N LYS A 79 1.63 -6.42 -7.84
CA LYS A 79 1.96 -7.45 -8.83
C LYS A 79 0.74 -8.30 -9.18
N GLU A 80 -0.02 -8.71 -8.18
CA GLU A 80 -1.22 -9.52 -8.40
C GLU A 80 -2.31 -8.70 -9.10
N ALA A 81 -2.50 -7.45 -8.71
CA ALA A 81 -3.55 -6.61 -9.26
C ALA A 81 -3.32 -6.27 -10.74
N VAL A 82 -2.06 -6.02 -11.14
CA VAL A 82 -1.78 -5.72 -12.56
C VAL A 82 -1.77 -6.98 -13.42
N GLY A 83 -1.65 -8.15 -12.81
CA GLY A 83 -1.71 -9.42 -13.54
C GLY A 83 -0.65 -9.52 -14.62
N ASP A 84 -1.09 -9.78 -15.87
CA ASP A 84 -0.20 -9.92 -17.01
C ASP A 84 0.27 -8.58 -17.59
N LYS A 85 -0.14 -7.48 -16.99
CA LYS A 85 0.24 -6.11 -17.36
C LYS A 85 -0.30 -5.64 -18.71
N VAL A 86 -1.31 -6.32 -19.24
CA VAL A 86 -1.96 -5.87 -20.48
C VAL A 86 -2.66 -4.55 -20.24
N GLY A 87 -2.44 -3.60 -21.14
CA GLY A 87 -3.11 -2.31 -21.10
C GLY A 87 -2.47 -1.25 -20.23
N ILE A 88 -1.37 -1.56 -19.53
CA ILE A 88 -0.67 -0.53 -18.76
C ILE A 88 0.27 0.28 -19.67
N HIS A 89 0.51 1.53 -19.30
CA HIS A 89 1.50 2.36 -19.98
C HIS A 89 2.90 1.96 -19.53
N ARG A 90 3.84 1.96 -20.45
CA ARG A 90 5.23 1.63 -20.12
C ARG A 90 5.87 2.71 -19.25
N TYR A 91 5.52 3.96 -19.49
CA TYR A 91 6.08 5.11 -18.77
C TYR A 91 4.98 5.96 -18.19
N GLY A 92 5.26 6.56 -17.05
CA GLY A 92 4.36 7.51 -16.43
C GLY A 92 5.14 8.53 -15.62
N ASN A 93 4.52 9.68 -15.38
CA ASN A 93 5.07 10.68 -14.47
C ASN A 93 3.92 11.41 -13.79
N CYS A 94 4.24 12.03 -12.66
CA CYS A 94 3.24 12.76 -11.90
C CYS A 94 3.91 13.82 -11.06
N PHE A 95 3.29 15.00 -10.97
CA PHE A 95 3.73 16.07 -10.10
C PHE A 95 2.76 16.13 -8.91
N LEU A 96 3.28 15.94 -7.71
CA LEU A 96 2.49 15.97 -6.48
C LEU A 96 2.82 17.22 -5.69
N PRO A 97 1.82 18.04 -5.33
CA PRO A 97 2.10 19.17 -4.45
C PRO A 97 2.47 18.67 -3.07
N MET A 98 3.51 19.25 -2.51
CA MET A 98 3.91 18.99 -1.12
C MET A 98 4.02 20.32 -0.40
N ASP A 99 3.29 20.43 0.70
CA ASP A 99 3.28 21.62 1.54
C ASP A 99 3.70 21.30 2.97
#